data_50ad05b2813b3d9bb81ba97b64611bbb
#
_entry.id   50ad05b2813b3d9bb81ba97b64611bbb
#
_cell.length_a   1.000
_cell.length_b   1.000
_cell.length_c   1.000
_cell.angle_alpha   90.00
_cell.angle_beta   90.00
_cell.angle_gamma   90.00
#
_symmetry.space_group_name_H-M   'P 1'
#
loop_
_entity.id
_entity.type
_entity.pdbx_description
1 polymer ?
#
loop_
_entity_poly.entity_id
_entity_poly.type
_entity_poly.pdbx_seq_one_letter_code
_entity_poly.pdbx_strand_id
1 'polypeptide(L)' 'MLMNDRTPLERRQSVFADLVRVQDEGSPVKTSRSLVAGRWGLSVQEVETIEREGLKSQWPPLG' A
#
# COMPACT_ATOMS: atom_id res chain seq x y z
N MET A 1 14.34 0.67 -18.53
CA MET A 1 13.85 0.53 -18.22
C MET A 1 13.07 0.43 -18.06
N LEU A 2 12.82 0.30 -17.87
CA LEU A 2 12.07 0.29 -17.59
C LEU A 2 11.28 0.24 -17.09
N MET A 3 11.14 0.39 -16.82
CA MET A 3 10.37 0.37 -16.28
C MET A 3 9.53 0.48 -16.08
N ASN A 4 9.45 0.43 -15.74
CA ASN A 4 8.53 0.39 -15.62
C ASN A 4 7.72 0.98 -14.86
N ASP A 5 7.18 1.20 -14.89
CA ASP A 5 6.00 1.68 -14.20
C ASP A 5 5.61 0.88 -13.01
N ARG A 6 6.00 -0.33 -13.00
CA ARG A 6 5.62 -1.23 -11.96
C ARG A 6 6.47 -1.04 -10.74
N THR A 7 5.80 -0.89 -9.61
CA THR A 7 6.46 -0.82 -8.32
C THR A 7 7.00 -2.21 -7.98
N PRO A 8 8.29 -2.32 -7.64
CA PRO A 8 8.86 -3.62 -7.25
C PRO A 8 8.09 -4.26 -6.08
N LEU A 9 8.14 -5.57 -6.02
CA LEU A 9 7.42 -6.31 -4.98
C LEU A 9 7.75 -5.82 -3.58
N GLU A 10 9.03 -5.64 -3.29
CA GLU A 10 9.44 -5.19 -1.95
C GLU A 10 8.84 -3.85 -1.61
N ARG A 11 8.80 -2.95 -2.59
CA ARG A 11 8.23 -1.63 -2.36
C ARG A 11 6.72 -1.73 -2.14
N ARG A 12 6.04 -2.58 -2.93
CA ARG A 12 4.61 -2.78 -2.73
C ARG A 12 4.31 -3.35 -1.36
N GLN A 13 5.14 -4.27 -0.89
CA GLN A 13 4.98 -4.83 0.45
C GLN A 13 5.20 -3.76 1.53
N SER A 14 6.15 -2.86 1.31
CA SER A 14 6.39 -1.76 2.25
C SER A 14 5.21 -0.79 2.28
N VAL A 15 4.65 -0.49 1.12
CA VAL A 15 3.47 0.37 1.04
C VAL A 15 2.30 -0.29 1.78
N PHE A 16 2.11 -1.58 1.58
CA PHE A 16 1.05 -2.32 2.25
C PHE A 16 1.23 -2.29 3.77
N ALA A 17 2.44 -2.51 4.24
CA ALA A 17 2.72 -2.48 5.68
C ALA A 17 2.44 -1.10 6.27
N ASP A 18 2.79 -0.05 5.55
CA ASP A 18 2.52 1.32 5.99
C ASP A 18 1.01 1.56 6.05
N LEU A 19 0.28 1.08 5.05
CA LEU A 19 -1.17 1.23 5.02
C LEU A 19 -1.82 0.54 6.22
N VAL A 20 -1.43 -0.69 6.50
CA VAL A 20 -1.96 -1.45 7.63
C VAL A 20 -1.65 -0.72 8.94
N ARG A 21 -0.43 -0.22 9.08
CA ARG A 21 -0.03 0.51 10.27
C ARG A 21 -0.89 1.75 10.49
N VAL A 22 -1.12 2.53 9.44
CA VAL A 22 -1.92 3.75 9.54
C VAL A 22 -3.36 3.40 9.92
N GLN A 23 -3.91 2.33 9.35
CA GLN A 23 -5.26 1.89 9.69
C GLN A 23 -5.34 1.38 11.12
N ASP A 24 -4.31 0.67 11.58
CA ASP A 24 -4.26 0.19 12.96
C ASP A 24 -4.19 1.33 13.96
N GLU A 25 -3.65 2.46 13.54
CA GLU A 25 -3.59 3.65 14.38
C GLU A 25 -4.93 4.39 14.46
N GLY A 26 -5.92 3.88 13.75
CA GLY A 26 -7.27 4.42 13.84
C GLY A 26 -7.73 5.27 12.68
N SER A 27 -6.91 5.43 11.64
CA SER A 27 -7.32 6.22 10.49
C SER A 27 -8.40 5.50 9.69
N PRO A 28 -9.44 6.22 9.25
CA PRO A 28 -10.43 5.61 8.36
C PRO A 28 -9.77 5.09 7.08
N VAL A 29 -10.34 4.05 6.51
CA VAL A 29 -9.75 3.39 5.34
C VAL A 29 -9.47 4.38 4.21
N LYS A 30 -10.44 5.22 3.88
CA LYS A 30 -10.30 6.17 2.79
C LYS A 30 -9.19 7.18 3.06
N THR A 31 -9.14 7.69 4.29
CA THR A 31 -8.11 8.64 4.69
C THR A 31 -6.73 7.99 4.66
N SER A 32 -6.63 6.75 5.12
CA SER A 32 -5.35 6.04 5.15
C SER A 32 -4.80 5.83 3.74
N ARG A 33 -5.67 5.53 2.78
CA ARG A 33 -5.23 5.35 1.40
C ARG A 33 -4.66 6.64 0.82
N SER A 34 -5.32 7.76 1.07
CA SER A 34 -4.86 9.05 0.58
C SER A 34 -3.53 9.44 1.22
N LEU A 35 -3.41 9.23 2.51
CA LEU A 35 -2.18 9.54 3.23
C LEU A 35 -1.00 8.73 2.70
N VAL A 36 -1.20 7.44 2.55
CA VAL A 36 -0.14 6.55 2.08
C VAL A 36 0.21 6.86 0.63
N ALA A 37 -0.79 7.13 -0.21
CA ALA A 37 -0.56 7.50 -1.59
C ALA A 37 0.35 8.73 -1.68
N GLY A 38 0.03 9.77 -0.91
CA GLY A 38 0.85 10.98 -0.89
C GLY A 38 2.26 10.72 -0.39
N ARG A 39 2.39 9.89 0.63
CA ARG A 39 3.69 9.58 1.23
C ARG A 39 4.60 8.83 0.28
N TRP A 40 4.04 7.94 -0.51
CA TRP A 40 4.81 7.09 -1.40
C TRP A 40 4.84 7.57 -2.85
N GLY A 41 4.20 8.69 -3.15
CA GLY A 41 4.17 9.22 -4.51
C GLY A 41 3.33 8.36 -5.45
N LEU A 42 2.28 7.76 -4.94
CA LEU A 42 1.39 6.88 -5.71
C LEU A 42 0.00 7.50 -5.82
N SER A 43 -0.80 6.98 -6.73
CA SER A 43 -2.21 7.34 -6.78
C SER A 43 -2.98 6.51 -5.76
N VAL A 44 -4.17 6.98 -5.39
CA VAL A 44 -5.04 6.23 -4.50
C VAL A 44 -5.41 4.88 -5.13
N GLN A 45 -5.61 4.85 -6.45
CA GLN A 45 -5.91 3.61 -7.15
C GLN A 45 -4.78 2.59 -7.04
N GLU A 46 -3.55 3.07 -7.13
CA GLU A 46 -2.39 2.20 -6.98
C GLU A 46 -2.33 1.63 -5.57
N VAL A 47 -2.62 2.46 -4.56
CA VAL A 47 -2.65 1.99 -3.17
C VAL A 47 -3.75 0.96 -2.99
N GLU A 48 -4.91 1.17 -3.59
CA GLU A 48 -6.00 0.19 -3.51
C GLU A 48 -5.62 -1.15 -4.14
N THR A 49 -4.91 -1.10 -5.26
CA THR A 49 -4.44 -2.32 -5.92
C THR A 49 -3.45 -3.05 -5.04
N ILE A 50 -2.53 -2.31 -4.43
CA ILE A 50 -1.54 -2.87 -3.51
C ILE A 50 -2.23 -3.48 -2.29
N GLU A 51 -3.24 -2.80 -1.77
CA GLU A 51 -3.99 -3.30 -0.62
C GLU A 51 -4.64 -4.64 -0.94
N ARG A 52 -5.29 -4.73 -2.10
CA ARG A 52 -5.93 -5.96 -2.53
C ARG A 52 -4.93 -7.09 -2.68
N GLU A 53 -3.79 -6.77 -3.29
CA GLU A 53 -2.72 -7.76 -3.49
C GLU A 53 -2.17 -8.23 -2.14
N GLY A 54 -1.94 -7.30 -1.23
CA GLY A 54 -1.40 -7.64 0.09
C GLY A 54 -2.35 -8.50 0.90
N LEU A 55 -3.64 -8.19 0.83
CA LEU A 55 -4.64 -8.99 1.53
C LEU A 55 -4.72 -10.40 0.97
N LYS A 56 -4.70 -10.51 -0.35
CA LYS A 56 -4.78 -11.81 -1.02
C LYS A 56 -3.57 -12.67 -0.71
N SER A 57 -2.39 -12.08 -0.73
CA SER A 57 -1.13 -12.79 -0.51
C SER A 57 -0.71 -12.83 0.94
N GLN A 58 -1.47 -12.18 1.81
CA GLN A 58 -1.19 -12.10 3.24
C GLN A 58 0.21 -11.59 3.52
N TRP A 59 0.55 -10.50 2.89
CA TRP A 59 1.85 -9.86 3.12
C TRP A 59 1.99 -9.42 4.57
N PRO A 60 3.22 -9.36 5.11
CA PRO A 60 3.41 -8.83 6.46
C PRO A 60 2.79 -7.43 6.57
N PRO A 61 2.19 -7.09 7.70
CA PRO A 61 2.20 -7.83 8.96
C PRO A 61 1.10 -8.89 9.10
N LEU A 62 0.39 -9.23 8.01
CA LEU A 62 -0.69 -10.19 8.11
C LEU A 62 -0.21 -11.64 8.18
N GLY A 63 0.88 -11.92 7.49
CA GLY A 63 1.40 -13.28 7.44
C GLY A 63 2.62 -13.55 8.27
#